data_c0d10f0787985475262787047a484e0a
#
_entry.id   c0d10f0787985475262787047a484e0a
#
_cell.length_a   1.000
_cell.length_b   1.000
_cell.length_c   1.000
_cell.angle_alpha   90.00
_cell.angle_beta   90.00
_cell.angle_gamma   90.00
#
_symmetry.space_group_name_H-M   'P 1'
#
loop_
_entity.id
_entity.type
_entity.pdbx_description
1 polymer ?
#
loop_
_entity_poly.entity_id
_entity_poly.type
_entity_poly.pdbx_seq_one_letter_code
_entity_poly.pdbx_strand_id
1 'polypeptide(L)'
;MKRMLLLLLIVLSFPVLCMGESAIQSEGNMSYIITGEGAVIIDWNNQLPDVLDATLYVPPTLGGIPVVGIGFDAFDTCNEGTSTQFQLILPEGITFLEKGAFQCCNQATVISLPSTLETIPEGSFIHVTAEIVFPNGNPYFTAENGFLIDNRTNTLLYTSKSSGDFPLPPVKQLASRCLDNWIDEDTTEIILPLTLEGISSYVFYDFPWLESVLLPNSMKNVEKLAFYSSGVNSIVLPASILSVPAYCFVECYLDSVVISEGTQYIGEYAFYWNRGALANVELPFSVQFVGYNAFPEGCNIS
;
A
#
# COMPACT_ATOMS: atom_id res chain seq x y z
N MET A 1 19.20 -10.54 -17.64
CA MET A 1 18.92 -11.94 -17.25
C MET A 1 18.09 -12.09 -15.99
N LYS A 2 18.31 -11.36 -14.88
CA LYS A 2 17.45 -11.44 -13.66
C LYS A 2 16.02 -10.92 -13.90
N ARG A 3 15.82 -9.87 -14.71
CA ARG A 3 14.48 -9.34 -15.06
C ARG A 3 13.67 -10.31 -15.94
N MET A 4 14.32 -11.02 -16.87
CA MET A 4 13.64 -11.99 -17.73
C MET A 4 13.10 -13.22 -16.96
N LEU A 5 13.76 -13.59 -15.83
CA LEU A 5 13.30 -14.69 -14.98
C LEU A 5 12.13 -14.28 -14.08
N LEU A 6 12.08 -12.99 -13.68
CA LEU A 6 10.97 -12.43 -12.88
C LEU A 6 9.70 -12.26 -13.74
N LEU A 7 9.85 -11.81 -14.98
CA LEU A 7 8.75 -11.72 -15.95
C LEU A 7 8.09 -13.07 -16.23
N LEU A 8 8.87 -14.16 -16.27
CA LEU A 8 8.33 -15.51 -16.47
C LEU A 8 7.48 -16.00 -15.27
N LEU A 9 7.77 -15.51 -14.05
CA LEU A 9 6.99 -15.82 -12.83
C LEU A 9 5.70 -15.03 -12.73
N ILE A 10 5.62 -13.83 -13.33
CA ILE A 10 4.41 -12.98 -13.31
C ILE A 10 3.31 -13.54 -14.19
N VAL A 11 3.66 -14.16 -15.33
CA VAL A 11 2.69 -14.84 -16.22
C VAL A 11 2.00 -16.03 -15.53
N LEU A 12 2.58 -16.54 -14.41
CA LEU A 12 2.03 -17.69 -13.66
C LEU A 12 1.03 -17.31 -12.55
N SER A 13 0.79 -16.03 -12.27
CA SER A 13 -0.16 -15.61 -11.22
C SER A 13 -1.60 -15.39 -11.72
N PHE A 14 -1.84 -15.43 -13.02
CA PHE A 14 -3.20 -15.51 -13.56
C PHE A 14 -3.75 -16.95 -13.46
N PRO A 15 -5.05 -17.16 -13.21
CA PRO A 15 -5.63 -18.47 -13.32
C PRO A 15 -5.44 -18.95 -14.77
N VAL A 16 -4.55 -19.93 -14.93
CA VAL A 16 -4.16 -20.50 -16.22
C VAL A 16 -5.38 -21.14 -16.88
N LEU A 17 -6.06 -20.38 -17.73
CA LEU A 17 -6.72 -20.96 -18.88
C LEU A 17 -5.63 -21.16 -19.95
N CYS A 18 -5.38 -22.40 -20.33
CA CYS A 18 -4.46 -22.83 -21.38
C CYS A 18 -4.44 -21.87 -22.57
N MET A 19 -3.46 -20.95 -22.60
CA MET A 19 -3.14 -20.16 -23.78
C MET A 19 -1.63 -20.24 -23.96
N GLY A 20 -1.18 -20.47 -25.21
CA GLY A 20 0.23 -20.51 -25.56
C GLY A 20 0.96 -19.27 -25.05
N GLU A 21 2.28 -19.39 -24.84
CA GLU A 21 3.15 -18.31 -24.35
C GLU A 21 2.81 -17.01 -25.07
N SER A 22 2.20 -16.05 -24.35
CA SER A 22 1.94 -14.71 -24.87
C SER A 22 3.30 -14.07 -25.12
N ALA A 23 3.69 -13.91 -26.38
CA ALA A 23 4.95 -13.29 -26.73
C ALA A 23 4.91 -11.83 -26.27
N ILE A 24 5.95 -11.37 -25.57
CA ILE A 24 6.14 -9.96 -25.24
C ILE A 24 6.32 -9.19 -26.55
N GLN A 25 5.51 -8.15 -26.73
CA GLN A 25 5.58 -7.24 -27.84
C GLN A 25 6.07 -5.87 -27.36
N SER A 26 6.55 -5.04 -28.26
CA SER A 26 6.99 -3.67 -27.94
C SER A 26 6.56 -2.71 -29.02
N GLU A 27 6.08 -1.53 -28.58
CA GLU A 27 5.75 -0.41 -29.45
C GLU A 27 6.17 0.88 -28.73
N GLY A 28 7.03 1.67 -29.39
CA GLY A 28 7.66 2.82 -28.76
C GLY A 28 8.48 2.41 -27.53
N ASN A 29 8.18 3.02 -26.39
CA ASN A 29 8.84 2.76 -25.10
C ASN A 29 8.10 1.74 -24.23
N MET A 30 7.06 1.09 -24.75
CA MET A 30 6.21 0.20 -23.98
C MET A 30 6.38 -1.25 -24.45
N SER A 31 6.56 -2.15 -23.46
CA SER A 31 6.44 -3.57 -23.66
C SER A 31 5.07 -4.03 -23.13
N TYR A 32 4.41 -4.92 -23.84
CA TYR A 32 3.07 -5.37 -23.52
C TYR A 32 2.88 -6.85 -23.88
N ILE A 33 1.88 -7.44 -23.25
CA ILE A 33 1.36 -8.77 -23.59
C ILE A 33 -0.07 -8.64 -24.09
N ILE A 34 -0.47 -9.55 -24.98
CA ILE A 34 -1.85 -9.62 -25.46
C ILE A 34 -2.58 -10.68 -24.64
N THR A 35 -3.70 -10.31 -24.05
CA THR A 35 -4.62 -11.18 -23.33
C THR A 35 -5.90 -11.39 -24.13
N GLY A 36 -6.82 -12.22 -23.64
CA GLY A 36 -8.16 -12.37 -24.25
C GLY A 36 -9.01 -11.10 -24.21
N GLU A 37 -8.65 -10.13 -23.37
CA GLU A 37 -9.39 -8.88 -23.16
C GLU A 37 -8.75 -7.70 -23.90
N GLY A 38 -7.44 -7.73 -24.12
CA GLY A 38 -6.71 -6.64 -24.76
C GLY A 38 -5.23 -6.67 -24.46
N ALA A 39 -4.54 -5.56 -24.70
CA ALA A 39 -3.13 -5.37 -24.38
C ALA A 39 -2.95 -4.93 -22.93
N VAL A 40 -1.99 -5.53 -22.21
CA VAL A 40 -1.58 -5.17 -20.86
C VAL A 40 -0.14 -4.69 -20.93
N ILE A 41 0.11 -3.46 -20.49
CA ILE A 41 1.46 -2.90 -20.41
C ILE A 41 2.19 -3.56 -19.26
N ILE A 42 3.39 -4.09 -19.50
CA ILE A 42 4.20 -4.81 -18.51
C ILE A 42 5.56 -4.15 -18.25
N ASP A 43 5.95 -3.19 -19.06
CA ASP A 43 7.19 -2.45 -18.85
C ASP A 43 7.16 -1.17 -19.68
N TRP A 44 7.61 -0.07 -19.09
CA TRP A 44 7.82 1.18 -19.78
C TRP A 44 9.30 1.54 -19.74
N ASN A 45 9.98 1.37 -20.87
CA ASN A 45 11.37 1.72 -21.03
C ASN A 45 11.52 3.25 -21.09
N ASN A 46 11.92 3.82 -19.97
CA ASN A 46 11.99 5.24 -19.70
C ASN A 46 12.92 6.00 -20.67
N GLN A 47 12.34 6.67 -21.63
CA GLN A 47 12.97 7.84 -22.28
C GLN A 47 12.04 9.02 -22.01
N LEU A 48 12.14 9.60 -20.79
CA LEU A 48 11.49 10.87 -20.52
C LEU A 48 12.05 11.91 -21.48
N PRO A 49 11.21 12.72 -22.12
CA PRO A 49 11.71 13.84 -22.89
C PRO A 49 12.48 14.78 -21.96
N ASP A 50 13.62 15.34 -22.43
CA ASP A 50 14.43 16.33 -21.72
C ASP A 50 13.70 17.69 -21.55
N VAL A 51 12.40 17.65 -21.31
CA VAL A 51 11.53 18.83 -21.18
C VAL A 51 10.90 18.81 -19.81
N LEU A 52 11.10 19.88 -19.04
CA LEU A 52 10.43 20.09 -17.74
C LEU A 52 8.91 20.10 -17.94
N ASP A 53 8.18 19.48 -16.99
CA ASP A 53 6.71 19.39 -16.96
C ASP A 53 6.09 18.71 -18.21
N ALA A 54 6.75 17.67 -18.72
CA ALA A 54 6.22 16.90 -19.83
C ALA A 54 4.89 16.21 -19.44
N THR A 55 3.96 16.16 -20.39
CA THR A 55 2.76 15.33 -20.25
C THR A 55 2.95 14.06 -21.08
N LEU A 56 2.88 12.92 -20.43
CA LEU A 56 3.00 11.61 -21.03
C LEU A 56 1.63 10.97 -21.17
N TYR A 57 1.34 10.51 -22.37
CA TYR A 57 0.10 9.84 -22.69
C TYR A 57 0.36 8.35 -22.92
N VAL A 58 -0.32 7.51 -22.17
CA VAL A 58 -0.41 6.09 -22.52
C VAL A 58 -1.31 5.99 -23.75
N PRO A 59 -0.88 5.33 -24.84
CA PRO A 59 -1.71 5.18 -26.03
C PRO A 59 -2.93 4.28 -25.74
N PRO A 60 -4.10 4.58 -26.34
CA PRO A 60 -5.28 3.77 -26.15
C PRO A 60 -5.21 2.38 -26.82
N THR A 61 -4.26 2.19 -27.72
CA THR A 61 -4.02 0.92 -28.42
C THR A 61 -2.52 0.68 -28.59
N LEU A 62 -2.09 -0.58 -28.53
CA LEU A 62 -0.76 -1.05 -28.85
C LEU A 62 -0.88 -2.19 -29.88
N GLY A 63 -0.12 -2.10 -30.99
CA GLY A 63 -0.29 -3.01 -32.14
C GLY A 63 -1.71 -3.04 -32.71
N GLY A 64 -2.46 -1.94 -32.57
CA GLY A 64 -3.88 -1.88 -32.96
C GLY A 64 -4.84 -2.56 -31.99
N ILE A 65 -4.37 -3.07 -30.84
CA ILE A 65 -5.16 -3.74 -29.82
C ILE A 65 -5.42 -2.76 -28.66
N PRO A 66 -6.67 -2.65 -28.16
CA PRO A 66 -6.98 -1.78 -27.02
C PRO A 66 -6.13 -2.09 -25.79
N VAL A 67 -5.61 -1.07 -25.13
CA VAL A 67 -4.93 -1.20 -23.83
C VAL A 67 -6.01 -1.26 -22.74
N VAL A 68 -6.01 -2.38 -21.99
CA VAL A 68 -7.04 -2.66 -20.97
C VAL A 68 -6.48 -2.70 -19.55
N GLY A 69 -5.17 -2.77 -19.36
CA GLY A 69 -4.57 -2.85 -18.03
C GLY A 69 -3.13 -2.39 -17.97
N ILE A 70 -2.69 -2.10 -16.74
CA ILE A 70 -1.30 -1.82 -16.38
C ILE A 70 -0.83 -2.95 -15.47
N GLY A 71 0.21 -3.67 -15.89
CA GLY A 71 0.75 -4.82 -15.21
C GLY A 71 1.63 -4.48 -14.02
N PHE A 72 2.11 -5.54 -13.37
CA PHE A 72 2.99 -5.46 -12.19
C PHE A 72 4.30 -4.71 -12.53
N ASP A 73 4.65 -3.73 -11.70
CA ASP A 73 5.86 -2.89 -11.82
C ASP A 73 6.06 -2.25 -13.22
N ALA A 74 4.99 -2.07 -13.99
CA ALA A 74 5.08 -1.59 -15.38
C ALA A 74 5.75 -0.22 -15.50
N PHE A 75 5.63 0.64 -14.47
CA PHE A 75 6.21 1.98 -14.41
C PHE A 75 7.30 2.12 -13.34
N ASP A 76 7.91 1.04 -12.84
CA ASP A 76 8.93 1.07 -11.79
C ASP A 76 10.24 1.77 -12.21
N THR A 77 10.52 1.82 -13.51
CA THR A 77 11.74 2.40 -14.09
C THR A 77 11.67 3.91 -14.26
N CYS A 78 10.57 4.56 -13.90
CA CYS A 78 10.42 6.02 -13.96
C CYS A 78 11.46 6.80 -13.15
N ASN A 79 12.33 6.13 -12.38
CA ASN A 79 13.30 6.74 -11.48
C ASN A 79 14.75 6.72 -12.01
N GLU A 80 15.06 6.00 -13.08
CA GLU A 80 16.45 5.82 -13.49
C GLU A 80 17.02 7.06 -14.17
N GLY A 81 17.66 7.93 -13.40
CA GLY A 81 18.67 8.88 -13.88
C GLY A 81 18.17 10.24 -14.36
N THR A 82 16.90 10.60 -14.22
CA THR A 82 16.39 11.91 -14.61
C THR A 82 15.75 12.64 -13.43
N SER A 83 15.94 13.96 -13.33
CA SER A 83 15.22 14.83 -12.39
C SER A 83 13.97 15.46 -13.01
N THR A 84 13.57 15.03 -14.22
CA THR A 84 12.48 15.64 -14.97
C THR A 84 11.15 15.17 -14.43
N GLN A 85 10.35 16.10 -13.94
CA GLN A 85 8.98 15.85 -13.50
C GLN A 85 8.04 15.76 -14.71
N PHE A 86 6.98 14.94 -14.57
CA PHE A 86 5.99 14.77 -15.63
C PHE A 86 4.59 14.49 -15.07
N GLN A 87 3.60 14.68 -15.93
CA GLN A 87 2.24 14.22 -15.70
C GLN A 87 1.99 12.96 -16.54
N LEU A 88 1.33 11.96 -15.96
CA LEU A 88 0.98 10.71 -16.66
C LEU A 88 -0.53 10.64 -16.87
N ILE A 89 -0.97 10.44 -18.10
CA ILE A 89 -2.38 10.34 -18.46
C ILE A 89 -2.67 8.97 -19.04
N LEU A 90 -3.53 8.22 -18.37
CA LEU A 90 -4.04 6.93 -18.84
C LEU A 90 -5.33 7.15 -19.66
N PRO A 91 -5.47 6.47 -20.82
CA PRO A 91 -6.66 6.57 -21.64
C PRO A 91 -7.86 5.85 -21.04
N GLU A 92 -9.05 6.24 -21.46
CA GLU A 92 -10.25 5.44 -21.24
C GLU A 92 -10.10 4.07 -21.91
N GLY A 93 -10.72 3.04 -21.31
CA GLY A 93 -10.59 1.64 -21.71
C GLY A 93 -9.70 0.80 -20.80
N ILE A 94 -8.81 1.42 -20.00
CA ILE A 94 -8.07 0.72 -18.95
C ILE A 94 -9.06 0.42 -17.81
N THR A 95 -9.18 -0.85 -17.45
CA THR A 95 -10.12 -1.34 -16.44
C THR A 95 -9.45 -1.81 -15.15
N PHE A 96 -8.16 -2.13 -15.19
CA PHE A 96 -7.44 -2.59 -14.00
C PHE A 96 -5.98 -2.13 -13.94
N LEU A 97 -5.50 -2.02 -12.71
CA LEU A 97 -4.08 -1.96 -12.38
C LEU A 97 -3.70 -3.27 -11.68
N GLU A 98 -2.46 -3.71 -11.84
CA GLU A 98 -1.88 -4.74 -10.99
C GLU A 98 -1.14 -4.13 -9.81
N LYS A 99 -0.81 -4.96 -8.82
CA LYS A 99 -0.04 -4.55 -7.65
C LYS A 99 1.31 -3.98 -8.09
N GLY A 100 1.72 -2.84 -7.53
CA GLY A 100 2.99 -2.20 -7.88
C GLY A 100 2.99 -1.50 -9.25
N ALA A 101 1.87 -1.41 -9.98
CA ALA A 101 1.83 -0.87 -11.34
C ALA A 101 2.61 0.44 -11.52
N PHE A 102 2.61 1.32 -10.50
CA PHE A 102 3.32 2.59 -10.47
C PHE A 102 4.38 2.66 -9.36
N GLN A 103 4.79 1.53 -8.80
CA GLN A 103 5.78 1.51 -7.73
C GLN A 103 7.01 2.32 -8.12
N CYS A 104 7.51 3.16 -7.20
CA CYS A 104 8.67 4.02 -7.40
C CYS A 104 8.57 5.05 -8.54
N CYS A 105 7.38 5.36 -9.06
CA CYS A 105 7.18 6.39 -10.09
C CYS A 105 7.23 7.81 -9.48
N ASN A 106 8.39 8.18 -8.88
CA ASN A 106 8.54 9.38 -8.05
C ASN A 106 8.61 10.70 -8.84
N GLN A 107 8.91 10.67 -10.15
CA GLN A 107 8.92 11.85 -10.98
C GLN A 107 7.54 12.26 -11.48
N ALA A 108 6.55 11.37 -11.40
CA ALA A 108 5.19 11.75 -11.70
C ALA A 108 4.68 12.76 -10.66
N THR A 109 4.18 13.90 -11.13
CA THR A 109 3.52 14.92 -10.27
C THR A 109 2.03 14.71 -10.20
N VAL A 110 1.44 14.24 -11.30
CA VAL A 110 0.03 13.88 -11.42
C VAL A 110 -0.09 12.57 -12.20
N ILE A 111 -0.93 11.66 -11.72
CA ILE A 111 -1.36 10.47 -12.48
C ILE A 111 -2.87 10.57 -12.68
N SER A 112 -3.24 10.75 -13.95
CA SER A 112 -4.64 10.85 -14.36
C SER A 112 -5.17 9.48 -14.75
N LEU A 113 -6.13 8.99 -13.98
CA LEU A 113 -6.75 7.69 -14.12
C LEU A 113 -8.09 7.79 -14.86
N PRO A 114 -8.46 6.79 -15.69
CA PRO A 114 -9.69 6.83 -16.48
C PRO A 114 -10.94 6.50 -15.65
N SER A 115 -12.08 6.95 -16.15
CA SER A 115 -13.39 6.64 -15.55
C SER A 115 -13.76 5.16 -15.66
N THR A 116 -13.15 4.43 -16.60
CA THR A 116 -13.35 2.99 -16.84
C THR A 116 -12.62 2.09 -15.85
N LEU A 117 -11.75 2.65 -14.99
CA LEU A 117 -10.95 1.85 -14.06
C LEU A 117 -11.84 1.22 -12.98
N GLU A 118 -11.76 -0.12 -12.85
CA GLU A 118 -12.58 -0.91 -11.93
C GLU A 118 -11.76 -1.51 -10.78
N THR A 119 -10.45 -1.71 -10.97
CA THR A 119 -9.60 -2.38 -9.99
C THR A 119 -8.29 -1.63 -9.75
N ILE A 120 -8.04 -1.30 -8.48
CA ILE A 120 -6.79 -0.75 -7.95
C ILE A 120 -6.39 -1.61 -6.73
N PRO A 121 -5.44 -2.53 -6.86
CA PRO A 121 -4.95 -3.32 -5.73
C PRO A 121 -4.19 -2.48 -4.71
N GLU A 122 -4.15 -2.95 -3.47
CA GLU A 122 -3.26 -2.40 -2.45
C GLU A 122 -1.80 -2.43 -2.93
N GLY A 123 -1.08 -1.34 -2.70
CA GLY A 123 0.32 -1.21 -3.09
C GLY A 123 0.56 -0.87 -4.56
N SER A 124 -0.46 -0.46 -5.33
CA SER A 124 -0.27 0.00 -6.71
C SER A 124 0.60 1.25 -6.81
N PHE A 125 0.68 2.07 -5.74
CA PHE A 125 1.37 3.37 -5.70
C PHE A 125 2.44 3.45 -4.60
N ILE A 126 3.13 2.35 -4.29
CA ILE A 126 4.21 2.35 -3.30
C ILE A 126 5.33 3.29 -3.75
N HIS A 127 5.80 4.17 -2.83
CA HIS A 127 6.82 5.19 -3.10
C HIS A 127 6.48 6.13 -4.27
N VAL A 128 5.21 6.40 -4.51
CA VAL A 128 4.72 7.42 -5.45
C VAL A 128 4.33 8.66 -4.64
N THR A 129 4.67 9.86 -5.12
CA THR A 129 4.29 11.12 -4.47
C THR A 129 3.28 11.93 -5.27
N ALA A 130 2.88 11.43 -6.45
CA ALA A 130 1.98 12.08 -7.39
C ALA A 130 0.60 12.34 -6.80
N GLU A 131 -0.05 13.37 -7.29
CA GLU A 131 -1.50 13.52 -7.11
C GLU A 131 -2.25 12.57 -8.04
N ILE A 132 -3.20 11.82 -7.48
CA ILE A 132 -4.07 10.94 -8.27
C ILE A 132 -5.36 11.67 -8.56
N VAL A 133 -5.77 11.69 -9.84
CA VAL A 133 -6.99 12.38 -10.27
C VAL A 133 -7.83 11.52 -11.22
N PHE A 134 -9.14 11.71 -11.17
CA PHE A 134 -10.10 11.17 -12.14
C PHE A 134 -10.79 12.33 -12.85
N PRO A 135 -10.27 12.84 -13.97
CA PRO A 135 -10.81 14.02 -14.65
C PRO A 135 -12.29 13.87 -15.08
N ASN A 136 -12.68 12.66 -15.41
CA ASN A 136 -14.06 12.32 -15.80
C ASN A 136 -14.88 11.68 -14.67
N GLY A 137 -14.35 11.73 -13.41
CA GLY A 137 -14.88 10.96 -12.29
C GLY A 137 -14.64 9.46 -12.44
N ASN A 138 -15.02 8.69 -11.41
CA ASN A 138 -14.99 7.23 -11.45
C ASN A 138 -16.13 6.69 -10.55
N PRO A 139 -16.87 5.65 -10.96
CA PRO A 139 -17.99 5.13 -10.18
C PRO A 139 -17.54 4.39 -8.89
N TYR A 140 -16.30 3.93 -8.84
CA TYR A 140 -15.81 3.07 -7.76
C TYR A 140 -14.83 3.77 -6.82
N PHE A 141 -14.13 4.80 -7.32
CA PHE A 141 -13.06 5.46 -6.59
C PHE A 141 -13.31 6.97 -6.47
N THR A 142 -12.87 7.53 -5.35
CA THR A 142 -12.78 8.97 -5.13
C THR A 142 -11.32 9.35 -4.95
N ALA A 143 -10.87 10.41 -5.62
CA ALA A 143 -9.56 11.02 -5.44
C ALA A 143 -9.77 12.51 -5.12
N GLU A 144 -9.66 12.88 -3.83
CA GLU A 144 -9.90 14.24 -3.34
C GLU A 144 -8.94 14.57 -2.19
N ASN A 145 -8.46 15.80 -2.13
CA ASN A 145 -7.55 16.27 -1.08
C ASN A 145 -6.31 15.36 -0.88
N GLY A 146 -5.82 14.78 -1.97
CA GLY A 146 -4.69 13.86 -1.94
C GLY A 146 -4.99 12.44 -1.44
N PHE A 147 -6.24 12.11 -1.13
CA PHE A 147 -6.68 10.78 -0.72
C PHE A 147 -7.32 10.02 -1.87
N LEU A 148 -6.90 8.77 -2.09
CA LEU A 148 -7.54 7.84 -3.01
C LEU A 148 -8.31 6.79 -2.22
N ILE A 149 -9.62 6.71 -2.41
CA ILE A 149 -10.51 5.83 -1.64
C ILE A 149 -11.30 4.91 -2.58
N ASP A 150 -11.33 3.61 -2.28
CA ASP A 150 -12.31 2.68 -2.87
C ASP A 150 -13.63 2.81 -2.11
N ASN A 151 -14.65 3.36 -2.78
CA ASN A 151 -15.96 3.65 -2.20
C ASN A 151 -16.77 2.38 -1.89
N ARG A 152 -16.49 1.25 -2.55
CA ARG A 152 -17.20 -0.03 -2.35
C ARG A 152 -16.88 -0.64 -0.99
N THR A 153 -15.64 -0.52 -0.56
CA THR A 153 -15.12 -1.07 0.70
C THR A 153 -14.87 0.00 1.75
N ASN A 154 -14.95 1.27 1.35
CA ASN A 154 -14.54 2.43 2.15
C ASN A 154 -13.10 2.29 2.65
N THR A 155 -12.18 1.96 1.72
CA THR A 155 -10.76 1.73 1.99
C THR A 155 -9.93 2.88 1.46
N LEU A 156 -9.06 3.45 2.31
CA LEU A 156 -8.01 4.37 1.87
C LEU A 156 -6.90 3.57 1.20
N LEU A 157 -6.72 3.75 -0.10
CA LEU A 157 -5.75 3.03 -0.92
C LEU A 157 -4.40 3.74 -1.00
N TYR A 158 -4.39 5.07 -0.94
CA TYR A 158 -3.19 5.87 -1.16
C TYR A 158 -3.37 7.30 -0.64
N THR A 159 -2.26 7.91 -0.23
CA THR A 159 -2.16 9.33 0.09
C THR A 159 -1.07 9.97 -0.76
N SER A 160 -1.35 11.13 -1.35
CA SER A 160 -0.34 11.95 -2.01
C SER A 160 0.35 12.87 -1.00
N LYS A 161 1.43 13.52 -1.44
CA LYS A 161 2.17 14.47 -0.60
C LYS A 161 1.30 15.66 -0.12
N SER A 162 0.29 16.07 -0.90
CA SER A 162 -0.63 17.16 -0.55
C SER A 162 -1.64 16.78 0.55
N SER A 163 -1.80 15.49 0.85
CA SER A 163 -2.78 15.02 1.85
C SER A 163 -2.42 15.38 3.29
N GLY A 164 -1.13 15.66 3.59
CA GLY A 164 -0.66 16.00 4.93
C GLY A 164 -1.32 17.24 5.56
N ASP A 165 -1.90 18.12 4.75
CA ASP A 165 -2.63 19.31 5.21
C ASP A 165 -4.05 18.99 5.71
N PHE A 166 -4.54 17.77 5.55
CA PHE A 166 -5.91 17.36 5.87
C PHE A 166 -5.93 16.21 6.88
N PRO A 167 -6.94 16.14 7.78
CA PRO A 167 -7.13 14.99 8.64
C PRO A 167 -7.50 13.75 7.80
N LEU A 168 -7.16 12.56 8.32
CA LEU A 168 -7.54 11.30 7.67
C LEU A 168 -9.07 11.24 7.47
N PRO A 169 -9.54 10.86 6.28
CA PRO A 169 -10.96 10.76 5.99
C PRO A 169 -11.63 9.63 6.80
N PRO A 170 -12.95 9.68 7.02
CA PRO A 170 -13.68 8.69 7.81
C PRO A 170 -13.84 7.35 7.06
N VAL A 171 -12.72 6.67 6.82
CA VAL A 171 -12.67 5.35 6.15
C VAL A 171 -12.84 4.21 7.15
N LYS A 172 -13.12 2.99 6.63
CA LYS A 172 -13.20 1.75 7.41
C LYS A 172 -11.92 0.94 7.40
N GLN A 173 -11.14 1.07 6.34
CA GLN A 173 -9.92 0.28 6.15
C GLN A 173 -8.77 1.16 5.68
N LEU A 174 -7.57 0.90 6.19
CA LEU A 174 -6.31 1.41 5.65
C LEU A 174 -5.61 0.31 4.86
N ALA A 175 -5.35 0.56 3.59
CA ALA A 175 -4.61 -0.35 2.72
C ALA A 175 -3.11 -0.32 3.02
N SER A 176 -2.40 -1.36 2.59
CA SER A 176 -0.96 -1.47 2.78
C SER A 176 -0.22 -0.24 2.24
N ARG A 177 0.63 0.35 3.09
CA ARG A 177 1.48 1.52 2.78
C ARG A 177 0.72 2.76 2.29
N CYS A 178 -0.57 2.85 2.56
CA CYS A 178 -1.40 3.97 2.10
C CYS A 178 -1.02 5.31 2.74
N LEU A 179 -0.29 5.32 3.85
CA LEU A 179 0.11 6.53 4.59
C LEU A 179 1.55 6.99 4.32
N ASP A 180 2.28 6.33 3.42
CA ASP A 180 3.70 6.61 3.16
C ASP A 180 4.01 8.08 2.86
N ASN A 181 3.07 8.82 2.28
CA ASN A 181 3.25 10.25 1.97
C ASN A 181 2.54 11.20 2.94
N TRP A 182 1.65 10.67 3.79
CA TRP A 182 0.90 11.47 4.76
C TRP A 182 1.64 11.63 6.08
N ILE A 183 2.43 10.61 6.47
CA ILE A 183 3.27 10.62 7.67
C ILE A 183 4.65 11.19 7.30
N ASP A 184 5.01 12.32 7.85
CA ASP A 184 6.33 12.94 7.72
C ASP A 184 7.14 12.82 9.01
N GLU A 185 8.40 13.28 9.00
CA GLU A 185 9.32 13.20 10.14
C GLU A 185 8.88 14.04 11.36
N ASP A 186 7.99 15.01 11.16
CA ASP A 186 7.43 15.85 12.23
C ASP A 186 6.16 15.22 12.85
N THR A 187 5.61 14.18 12.24
CA THR A 187 4.39 13.48 12.68
C THR A 187 4.72 12.45 13.76
N THR A 188 4.65 12.83 15.03
CA THR A 188 4.94 11.95 16.17
C THR A 188 3.71 11.22 16.72
N GLU A 189 2.50 11.70 16.43
CA GLU A 189 1.24 11.11 16.91
C GLU A 189 0.21 11.07 15.80
N ILE A 190 -0.53 9.96 15.73
CA ILE A 190 -1.65 9.77 14.79
C ILE A 190 -2.92 9.40 15.53
N ILE A 191 -3.98 10.17 15.28
CA ILE A 191 -5.34 9.86 15.72
C ILE A 191 -6.10 9.28 14.55
N LEU A 192 -6.45 8.00 14.64
CA LEU A 192 -7.18 7.29 13.60
C LEU A 192 -8.68 7.62 13.62
N PRO A 193 -9.36 7.62 12.46
CA PRO A 193 -10.79 7.87 12.38
C PRO A 193 -11.60 6.91 13.25
N LEU A 194 -12.62 7.41 13.94
CA LEU A 194 -13.50 6.58 14.78
C LEU A 194 -14.32 5.54 13.99
N THR A 195 -14.35 5.64 12.67
CA THR A 195 -14.99 4.69 11.76
C THR A 195 -14.09 3.54 11.35
N LEU A 196 -12.78 3.62 11.69
CA LEU A 196 -11.80 2.65 11.22
C LEU A 196 -12.02 1.29 11.87
N GLU A 197 -12.12 0.26 11.05
CA GLU A 197 -12.34 -1.13 11.46
C GLU A 197 -11.12 -2.01 11.23
N GLY A 198 -10.21 -1.63 10.31
CA GLY A 198 -9.07 -2.47 9.95
C GLY A 198 -7.85 -1.71 9.46
N ILE A 199 -6.69 -2.34 9.65
CA ILE A 199 -5.37 -1.87 9.21
C ILE A 199 -4.69 -3.04 8.51
N SER A 200 -4.33 -2.85 7.23
CA SER A 200 -3.58 -3.84 6.45
C SER A 200 -2.09 -3.90 6.86
N SER A 201 -1.38 -4.88 6.32
CA SER A 201 0.06 -5.03 6.54
C SER A 201 0.83 -3.78 6.10
N TYR A 202 1.87 -3.42 6.85
CA TYR A 202 2.79 -2.32 6.53
C TYR A 202 2.20 -0.91 6.50
N VAL A 203 1.04 -0.64 7.09
CA VAL A 203 0.46 0.72 7.13
C VAL A 203 1.36 1.69 7.91
N PHE A 204 1.98 1.23 9.00
CA PHE A 204 2.89 2.02 9.84
C PHE A 204 4.33 1.50 9.75
N TYR A 205 4.75 1.00 8.59
CA TYR A 205 6.06 0.43 8.34
C TYR A 205 7.13 1.51 8.22
N ASP A 206 8.21 1.35 8.99
CA ASP A 206 9.44 2.15 8.89
C ASP A 206 9.23 3.67 9.12
N PHE A 207 8.41 4.00 10.14
CA PHE A 207 8.27 5.36 10.66
C PHE A 207 8.92 5.48 12.05
N PRO A 208 10.26 5.60 12.14
CA PRO A 208 10.99 5.58 13.43
C PRO A 208 10.69 6.79 14.32
N TRP A 209 10.14 7.86 13.76
CA TRP A 209 9.73 9.08 14.48
C TRP A 209 8.30 9.04 15.02
N LEU A 210 7.48 8.08 14.60
CA LEU A 210 6.09 7.94 15.03
C LEU A 210 6.02 7.31 16.42
N GLU A 211 5.74 8.10 17.45
CA GLU A 211 5.76 7.66 18.85
C GLU A 211 4.43 7.07 19.32
N SER A 212 3.31 7.53 18.76
CA SER A 212 1.98 7.16 19.24
C SER A 212 0.96 7.00 18.11
N VAL A 213 0.14 5.94 18.19
CA VAL A 213 -1.02 5.71 17.31
C VAL A 213 -2.24 5.37 18.19
N LEU A 214 -3.26 6.23 18.15
CA LEU A 214 -4.49 6.00 18.90
C LEU A 214 -5.47 5.14 18.08
N LEU A 215 -5.61 3.88 18.50
CA LEU A 215 -6.53 2.92 17.89
C LEU A 215 -7.97 3.16 18.38
N PRO A 216 -8.95 3.34 17.49
CA PRO A 216 -10.34 3.54 17.90
C PRO A 216 -10.99 2.23 18.38
N ASN A 217 -12.03 2.35 19.22
CA ASN A 217 -12.79 1.19 19.70
C ASN A 217 -13.59 0.45 18.60
N SER A 218 -13.71 1.02 17.41
CA SER A 218 -14.27 0.38 16.21
C SER A 218 -13.33 -0.64 15.58
N MET A 219 -12.03 -0.61 15.94
CA MET A 219 -10.99 -1.47 15.35
C MET A 219 -11.30 -2.93 15.59
N LYS A 220 -11.35 -3.74 14.54
CA LYS A 220 -11.65 -5.18 14.58
C LYS A 220 -10.46 -6.03 14.16
N ASN A 221 -9.68 -5.50 13.23
CA ASN A 221 -8.59 -6.24 12.61
C ASN A 221 -7.34 -5.39 12.42
N VAL A 222 -6.21 -5.95 12.79
CA VAL A 222 -4.88 -5.43 12.47
C VAL A 222 -4.14 -6.58 11.79
N GLU A 223 -3.48 -6.34 10.67
CA GLU A 223 -2.76 -7.39 9.98
C GLU A 223 -1.33 -7.54 10.47
N LYS A 224 -0.71 -8.67 10.09
CA LYS A 224 0.69 -8.94 10.39
C LYS A 224 1.59 -7.82 9.84
N LEU A 225 2.66 -7.49 10.57
CA LEU A 225 3.64 -6.48 10.16
C LEU A 225 3.06 -5.04 10.01
N ALA A 226 1.85 -4.77 10.52
CA ALA A 226 1.21 -3.46 10.38
C ALA A 226 2.05 -2.31 10.97
N PHE A 227 2.79 -2.57 12.07
CA PHE A 227 3.65 -1.62 12.76
C PHE A 227 5.15 -1.99 12.67
N TYR A 228 5.54 -2.85 11.73
CA TYR A 228 6.92 -3.30 11.63
C TYR A 228 7.91 -2.15 11.52
N SER A 229 8.93 -2.14 12.40
CA SER A 229 9.99 -1.11 12.45
C SER A 229 9.47 0.32 12.67
N SER A 230 8.32 0.49 13.34
CA SER A 230 7.80 1.82 13.70
C SER A 230 8.35 2.30 15.04
N GLY A 231 8.42 3.64 15.23
CA GLY A 231 8.90 4.27 16.46
C GLY A 231 7.94 4.20 17.64
N VAL A 232 6.76 3.58 17.47
CA VAL A 232 5.70 3.53 18.47
C VAL A 232 6.26 3.02 19.81
N ASN A 233 6.16 3.87 20.86
CA ASN A 233 6.67 3.59 22.20
C ASN A 233 5.58 3.13 23.17
N SER A 234 4.31 3.38 22.86
CA SER A 234 3.18 2.90 23.64
C SER A 234 1.99 2.56 22.76
N ILE A 235 1.26 1.51 23.08
CA ILE A 235 0.04 1.11 22.36
C ILE A 235 -1.03 0.59 23.32
N VAL A 236 -2.25 0.99 23.07
CA VAL A 236 -3.45 0.44 23.72
C VAL A 236 -4.24 -0.34 22.70
N LEU A 237 -4.35 -1.64 22.89
CA LEU A 237 -5.16 -2.53 22.06
C LEU A 237 -6.59 -2.53 22.59
N PRO A 238 -7.59 -2.00 21.85
CA PRO A 238 -8.98 -1.96 22.32
C PRO A 238 -9.58 -3.37 22.43
N ALA A 239 -10.60 -3.51 23.27
CA ALA A 239 -11.30 -4.77 23.54
C ALA A 239 -11.93 -5.44 22.29
N SER A 240 -12.12 -4.68 21.24
CA SER A 240 -12.64 -5.19 19.96
C SER A 240 -11.62 -5.98 19.13
N ILE A 241 -10.31 -5.87 19.44
CA ILE A 241 -9.26 -6.66 18.80
C ILE A 241 -9.15 -8.01 19.49
N LEU A 242 -9.74 -9.04 18.88
CA LEU A 242 -9.74 -10.40 19.42
C LEU A 242 -8.39 -11.12 19.27
N SER A 243 -7.59 -10.72 18.29
CA SER A 243 -6.30 -11.35 17.99
C SER A 243 -5.25 -10.31 17.62
N VAL A 244 -4.11 -10.36 18.27
CA VAL A 244 -2.89 -9.66 17.86
C VAL A 244 -2.16 -10.56 16.88
N PRO A 245 -1.98 -10.19 15.62
CA PRO A 245 -1.37 -11.08 14.62
C PRO A 245 0.13 -11.27 14.84
N ALA A 246 0.66 -12.34 14.25
CA ALA A 246 2.08 -12.60 14.26
C ALA A 246 2.87 -11.44 13.66
N TYR A 247 4.03 -11.12 14.25
CA TYR A 247 4.96 -10.06 13.80
C TYR A 247 4.38 -8.64 13.76
N CYS A 248 3.24 -8.36 14.41
CA CYS A 248 2.53 -7.09 14.28
C CYS A 248 3.37 -5.89 14.70
N PHE A 249 4.09 -5.99 15.82
CA PHE A 249 4.91 -4.94 16.43
C PHE A 249 6.38 -5.31 16.51
N VAL A 250 6.89 -6.08 15.55
CA VAL A 250 8.30 -6.44 15.50
C VAL A 250 9.16 -5.21 15.21
N GLU A 251 10.29 -5.10 15.89
CA GLU A 251 11.25 -4.00 15.77
C GLU A 251 10.70 -2.61 16.14
N CYS A 252 9.60 -2.53 16.91
CA CYS A 252 9.10 -1.28 17.45
C CYS A 252 9.97 -0.78 18.65
N TYR A 253 9.60 0.38 19.23
CA TYR A 253 10.25 0.96 20.39
C TYR A 253 9.37 0.94 21.65
N LEU A 254 8.51 -0.08 21.80
CA LEU A 254 7.51 -0.14 22.86
C LEU A 254 8.15 -0.19 24.27
N ASP A 255 7.76 0.76 25.11
CA ASP A 255 8.01 0.77 26.55
C ASP A 255 6.78 0.25 27.31
N SER A 256 5.59 0.39 26.74
CA SER A 256 4.34 -0.06 27.34
C SER A 256 3.35 -0.60 26.31
N VAL A 257 2.65 -1.65 26.72
CA VAL A 257 1.53 -2.24 25.96
C VAL A 257 0.37 -2.48 26.92
N VAL A 258 -0.80 -1.98 26.57
CA VAL A 258 -2.04 -2.30 27.28
C VAL A 258 -2.88 -3.19 26.36
N ILE A 259 -3.17 -4.41 26.81
CA ILE A 259 -4.01 -5.37 26.12
C ILE A 259 -5.34 -5.41 26.86
N SER A 260 -6.42 -4.94 26.21
CA SER A 260 -7.74 -4.89 26.86
C SER A 260 -8.38 -6.27 26.94
N GLU A 261 -9.29 -6.45 27.94
CA GLU A 261 -10.17 -7.61 28.01
C GLU A 261 -10.96 -7.78 26.72
N GLY A 262 -10.98 -8.99 26.17
CA GLY A 262 -11.56 -9.35 24.87
C GLY A 262 -10.53 -9.97 23.93
N THR A 263 -9.25 -9.58 24.03
CA THR A 263 -8.18 -10.22 23.27
C THR A 263 -8.00 -11.67 23.71
N GLN A 264 -8.04 -12.60 22.78
CA GLN A 264 -7.97 -14.05 23.03
C GLN A 264 -6.66 -14.67 22.55
N TYR A 265 -6.06 -14.10 21.50
CA TYR A 265 -4.89 -14.68 20.85
C TYR A 265 -3.81 -13.62 20.65
N ILE A 266 -2.57 -13.97 21.02
CA ILE A 266 -1.37 -13.20 20.72
C ILE A 266 -0.49 -14.07 19.83
N GLY A 267 -0.23 -13.60 18.61
CA GLY A 267 0.51 -14.32 17.59
C GLY A 267 2.00 -14.51 17.93
N GLU A 268 2.64 -15.42 17.22
CA GLU A 268 4.08 -15.59 17.33
C GLU A 268 4.85 -14.33 16.95
N TYR A 269 5.90 -14.02 17.71
CA TYR A 269 6.74 -12.84 17.48
C TYR A 269 5.98 -11.51 17.48
N ALA A 270 4.78 -11.40 18.04
CA ALA A 270 3.93 -10.23 17.93
C ALA A 270 4.61 -8.94 18.41
N PHE A 271 5.40 -8.99 19.49
CA PHE A 271 6.16 -7.88 20.07
C PHE A 271 7.67 -8.16 20.12
N TYR A 272 8.16 -9.08 19.30
CA TYR A 272 9.55 -9.52 19.32
C TYR A 272 10.51 -8.45 18.77
N TRP A 273 11.79 -8.56 19.13
CA TRP A 273 12.84 -7.59 18.80
C TRP A 273 12.45 -6.14 19.09
N ASN A 274 11.68 -5.96 20.14
CA ASN A 274 11.33 -4.63 20.59
C ASN A 274 12.60 -3.87 21.06
N ARG A 275 12.81 -2.68 20.51
CA ARG A 275 13.97 -1.83 20.80
C ARG A 275 13.73 -0.91 21.99
N GLY A 276 12.49 -0.82 22.49
CA GLY A 276 12.11 -0.13 23.72
C GLY A 276 12.40 -0.95 24.98
N ALA A 277 11.96 -0.45 26.12
CA ALA A 277 12.17 -1.07 27.42
C ALA A 277 10.95 -1.86 27.93
N LEU A 278 10.26 -2.61 27.03
CA LEU A 278 9.08 -3.38 27.40
C LEU A 278 9.42 -4.48 28.41
N ALA A 279 9.40 -4.11 29.69
CA ALA A 279 9.81 -4.98 30.80
C ALA A 279 8.67 -5.78 31.40
N ASN A 280 7.43 -5.28 31.35
CA ASN A 280 6.27 -5.90 31.96
C ASN A 280 5.04 -5.77 31.05
N VAL A 281 4.28 -6.84 30.93
CA VAL A 281 2.98 -6.86 30.27
C VAL A 281 1.98 -7.64 31.11
N GLU A 282 0.86 -7.01 31.43
CA GLU A 282 -0.26 -7.67 32.08
C GLU A 282 -1.19 -8.24 31.02
N LEU A 283 -1.44 -9.56 31.09
CA LEU A 283 -2.37 -10.21 30.18
C LEU A 283 -3.77 -10.21 30.77
N PRO A 284 -4.80 -9.83 29.98
CA PRO A 284 -6.18 -9.94 30.42
C PRO A 284 -6.60 -11.41 30.56
N PHE A 285 -7.61 -11.67 31.39
CA PHE A 285 -8.13 -13.04 31.61
C PHE A 285 -8.70 -13.68 30.34
N SER A 286 -9.06 -12.88 29.35
CA SER A 286 -9.56 -13.36 28.06
C SER A 286 -8.52 -14.06 27.20
N VAL A 287 -7.21 -13.86 27.45
CA VAL A 287 -6.13 -14.44 26.63
C VAL A 287 -6.06 -15.94 26.82
N GLN A 288 -6.24 -16.69 25.75
CA GLN A 288 -6.25 -18.16 25.72
C GLN A 288 -4.95 -18.73 25.15
N PHE A 289 -4.26 -17.96 24.31
CA PHE A 289 -3.06 -18.41 23.62
C PHE A 289 -2.05 -17.27 23.42
N VAL A 290 -0.81 -17.58 23.75
CA VAL A 290 0.36 -16.71 23.48
C VAL A 290 1.33 -17.49 22.59
N GLY A 291 1.62 -16.96 21.42
CA GLY A 291 2.49 -17.56 20.43
C GLY A 291 3.96 -17.63 20.85
N TYR A 292 4.73 -18.41 20.12
CA TYR A 292 6.15 -18.55 20.35
C TYR A 292 6.87 -17.22 20.24
N ASN A 293 7.72 -16.89 21.21
CA ASN A 293 8.46 -15.62 21.29
C ASN A 293 7.59 -14.37 21.06
N ALA A 294 6.33 -14.38 21.49
CA ALA A 294 5.42 -13.25 21.29
C ALA A 294 5.92 -11.95 21.94
N PHE A 295 6.70 -12.05 23.03
CA PHE A 295 7.28 -10.92 23.74
C PHE A 295 8.82 -10.96 23.73
N PRO A 296 9.51 -9.81 24.00
CA PRO A 296 10.95 -9.76 24.09
C PRO A 296 11.48 -10.69 25.20
N GLU A 297 12.72 -11.15 25.04
CA GLU A 297 13.43 -11.90 26.06
C GLU A 297 13.57 -11.03 27.33
N GLY A 298 13.22 -11.59 28.50
CA GLY A 298 13.28 -10.89 29.79
C GLY A 298 12.05 -10.04 30.12
N CYS A 299 11.06 -9.95 29.23
CA CYS A 299 9.77 -9.34 29.55
C CYS A 299 9.02 -10.19 30.59
N ASN A 300 8.59 -9.56 31.70
CA ASN A 300 7.77 -10.20 32.72
C ASN A 300 6.29 -10.18 32.28
N ILE A 301 5.69 -11.34 32.20
CA ILE A 301 4.28 -11.51 31.78
C ILE A 301 3.51 -12.02 33.00
N SER A 302 2.47 -11.28 33.40
CA SER A 302 1.63 -11.57 34.56
C SER A 302 0.14 -11.71 34.22
#